data_eb1fec48b43189cf58770d7fbeda57df
#
_entry.id   eb1fec48b43189cf58770d7fbeda57df
#
_cell.length_a   1.000
_cell.length_b   1.000
_cell.length_c   1.000
_cell.angle_alpha   90.00
_cell.angle_beta   90.00
_cell.angle_gamma   90.00
#
_symmetry.space_group_name_H-M   'P 1'
#
loop_
_entity.id
_entity.type
_entity.pdbx_description
1 polymer ?
#
loop_
_entity_poly.entity_id
_entity_poly.type
_entity_poly.pdbx_seq_one_letter_code
_entity_poly.pdbx_strand_id
1 'polypeptide(L)'
;MKQQLTRVAVCIIAILLGCNIQAAKKVFTLGDSTMAPYDVNTTKMRGWGMYFGNFLTHGWVSLNYAKGGRDSRAGYNELWQNAKDSVGSGDYVLIQFGHNDEKFNGMDNQELQTFYAAQGNDAQLATVRKDKRGTIPHSTYKEWLRKIIREVKAKGATPVLISPVCRCYFGADHKITRAGQHDLGDKFDALHQDTIMTQQHIDSDNHDMDYPYHMRQLPKEEHISFADMTTATKNLYEQYGSFDACYAALFDKGTTTDKTHYNKKGAMAAAQLCAQLLKEQGILAKHITIPTETKHAYDAVVSTTAELCHAIAAANSRKDQQTRYRILVKKGTYKMPTGAMKHYKHTGKDRTTVLWEGDLPDPITYITAANLSLIGEDRDATIITQDISNDSSMLFKGPFGTAHKYETIRYSPVFQLTDAAVGTYFQDITIKSGIDDRLGRNLAVYDCATNTIYKNTLLYGYQDTWTSSNEQGLYYFEGGQVRGRTDYLCGKGDAYFNQLELLQIASGYTAVPSKPKNVGWVF
;
A
#
# COMPACT_ATOMS: atom_id res chain seq x y z
N MET A 1 -50.43 -39.18 -48.85
CA MET A 1 -49.40 -39.25 -47.84
C MET A 1 -48.68 -37.90 -47.85
N LYS A 2 -49.11 -36.96 -46.98
CA LYS A 2 -48.48 -35.66 -46.79
C LYS A 2 -47.84 -35.68 -45.40
N GLN A 3 -46.52 -35.66 -45.36
CA GLN A 3 -45.78 -35.48 -44.09
C GLN A 3 -45.90 -34.02 -43.66
N GLN A 4 -46.52 -33.79 -42.54
CA GLN A 4 -46.49 -32.50 -41.83
C GLN A 4 -45.18 -32.37 -41.10
N LEU A 5 -44.36 -31.45 -41.55
CA LEU A 5 -43.19 -30.98 -40.82
C LEU A 5 -43.64 -30.02 -39.72
N THR A 6 -43.67 -30.51 -38.49
CA THR A 6 -43.90 -29.71 -37.30
C THR A 6 -42.62 -28.92 -37.02
N ARG A 7 -42.61 -27.63 -37.29
CA ARG A 7 -41.55 -26.70 -36.88
C ARG A 7 -41.70 -26.44 -35.38
N VAL A 8 -40.85 -27.07 -34.58
CA VAL A 8 -40.65 -26.70 -33.20
C VAL A 8 -39.86 -25.40 -33.20
N ALA A 9 -40.53 -24.29 -32.97
CA ALA A 9 -39.90 -23.03 -32.64
C ALA A 9 -39.34 -23.13 -31.22
N VAL A 10 -38.03 -23.37 -31.10
CA VAL A 10 -37.30 -23.22 -29.87
C VAL A 10 -37.18 -21.72 -29.61
N CYS A 11 -38.09 -21.18 -28.81
CA CYS A 11 -37.93 -19.87 -28.21
C CYS A 11 -36.73 -19.95 -27.24
N ILE A 12 -35.55 -19.56 -27.70
CA ILE A 12 -34.44 -19.23 -26.84
C ILE A 12 -34.82 -17.93 -26.16
N ILE A 13 -35.46 -18.04 -25.00
CA ILE A 13 -35.52 -16.94 -24.03
C ILE A 13 -34.10 -16.78 -23.51
N ALA A 14 -33.31 -15.94 -24.20
CA ALA A 14 -32.12 -15.37 -23.62
C ALA A 14 -32.59 -14.53 -22.44
N ILE A 15 -32.55 -15.11 -21.26
CA ILE A 15 -32.54 -14.37 -20.01
C ILE A 15 -31.22 -13.61 -20.05
N LEU A 16 -31.27 -12.43 -20.63
CA LEU A 16 -30.33 -11.35 -20.35
C LEU A 16 -30.52 -11.04 -18.87
N LEU A 17 -29.90 -11.83 -18.02
CA LEU A 17 -29.44 -11.34 -16.75
C LEU A 17 -28.51 -10.19 -17.13
N GLY A 18 -29.11 -9.00 -17.23
CA GLY A 18 -28.40 -7.76 -17.29
C GLY A 18 -27.60 -7.66 -16.00
N CYS A 19 -26.43 -8.28 -15.96
CA CYS A 19 -25.36 -7.75 -15.16
C CYS A 19 -25.17 -6.34 -15.69
N ASN A 20 -25.88 -5.38 -15.09
CA ASN A 20 -25.49 -4.00 -15.15
C ASN A 20 -24.06 -3.97 -14.59
N ILE A 21 -23.09 -4.18 -15.47
CA ILE A 21 -21.71 -3.80 -15.19
C ILE A 21 -21.79 -2.28 -15.13
N GLN A 22 -22.22 -1.79 -13.97
CA GLN A 22 -22.20 -0.37 -13.69
C GLN A 22 -20.73 0.03 -13.82
N ALA A 23 -20.41 0.83 -14.82
CA ALA A 23 -19.05 1.32 -15.03
C ALA A 23 -18.54 1.87 -13.69
N ALA A 24 -17.32 1.49 -13.30
CA ALA A 24 -16.73 1.93 -12.05
C ALA A 24 -16.80 3.45 -11.97
N LYS A 25 -17.33 3.96 -10.87
CA LYS A 25 -17.33 5.41 -10.58
C LYS A 25 -15.90 5.86 -10.32
N LYS A 26 -15.59 7.08 -10.71
CA LYS A 26 -14.23 7.58 -10.74
C LYS A 26 -14.04 8.77 -9.83
N VAL A 27 -12.88 8.83 -9.20
CA VAL A 27 -12.37 10.02 -8.55
C VAL A 27 -11.13 10.47 -9.32
N PHE A 28 -11.22 11.62 -9.95
CA PHE A 28 -10.10 12.24 -10.65
C PHE A 28 -9.36 13.15 -9.69
N THR A 29 -8.03 13.13 -9.73
CA THR A 29 -7.19 14.06 -8.98
C THR A 29 -6.43 14.96 -9.96
N LEU A 30 -6.63 16.27 -9.85
CA LEU A 30 -5.96 17.32 -10.61
C LEU A 30 -5.13 18.16 -9.65
N GLY A 31 -3.83 18.26 -9.87
CA GLY A 31 -2.96 19.00 -8.97
C GLY A 31 -1.51 19.08 -9.43
N ASP A 32 -0.69 19.54 -8.52
CA ASP A 32 0.74 19.76 -8.72
C ASP A 32 1.60 18.54 -8.33
N SER A 33 2.91 18.79 -8.11
CA SER A 33 3.89 17.75 -7.76
C SER A 33 3.58 17.01 -6.45
N THR A 34 2.91 17.65 -5.49
CA THR A 34 2.62 17.01 -4.20
C THR A 34 1.55 15.93 -4.30
N MET A 35 0.76 15.96 -5.38
CA MET A 35 -0.28 14.99 -5.70
C MET A 35 0.14 14.03 -6.83
N ALA A 36 1.14 14.38 -7.64
CA ALA A 36 1.50 13.74 -8.90
C ALA A 36 1.89 12.26 -8.77
N PRO A 37 1.67 11.45 -9.82
CA PRO A 37 2.26 10.13 -9.92
C PRO A 37 3.77 10.26 -10.21
N TYR A 38 4.56 9.44 -9.53
CA TYR A 38 6.00 9.31 -9.72
C TYR A 38 6.35 7.88 -10.05
N ASP A 39 7.31 7.69 -10.92
CA ASP A 39 7.88 6.36 -11.17
C ASP A 39 8.65 5.90 -9.93
N VAL A 40 8.18 4.81 -9.34
CA VAL A 40 8.73 4.23 -8.11
C VAL A 40 10.14 3.67 -8.29
N ASN A 41 10.55 3.37 -9.52
CA ASN A 41 11.86 2.81 -9.86
C ASN A 41 12.93 3.88 -10.03
N THR A 42 12.54 5.12 -10.34
CA THR A 42 13.48 6.21 -10.64
C THR A 42 13.61 7.22 -9.52
N THR A 43 12.62 7.34 -8.64
CA THR A 43 12.66 8.31 -7.54
C THR A 43 11.93 7.80 -6.30
N LYS A 44 12.39 8.28 -5.12
CA LYS A 44 11.73 8.07 -3.84
C LYS A 44 10.62 9.10 -3.56
N MET A 45 10.47 10.12 -4.40
CA MET A 45 9.35 11.06 -4.28
C MET A 45 8.02 10.36 -4.55
N ARG A 46 6.98 10.77 -3.80
CA ARG A 46 5.61 10.28 -3.97
C ARG A 46 4.63 11.43 -3.82
N GLY A 47 3.65 11.48 -4.72
CA GLY A 47 2.50 12.35 -4.53
C GLY A 47 1.37 11.61 -3.82
N TRP A 48 0.61 12.31 -2.98
CA TRP A 48 -0.45 11.68 -2.20
C TRP A 48 -1.59 11.12 -3.08
N GLY A 49 -1.81 11.68 -4.27
CA GLY A 49 -2.78 11.15 -5.23
C GLY A 49 -2.49 9.73 -5.72
N MET A 50 -1.23 9.25 -5.58
CA MET A 50 -0.88 7.86 -5.88
C MET A 50 -1.56 6.85 -4.94
N TYR A 51 -1.90 7.29 -3.74
CA TYR A 51 -2.40 6.41 -2.66
C TYR A 51 -3.86 6.66 -2.31
N PHE A 52 -4.50 7.70 -2.84
CA PHE A 52 -5.88 8.04 -2.52
C PHE A 52 -6.84 6.89 -2.84
N GLY A 53 -6.59 6.18 -3.95
CA GLY A 53 -7.38 5.01 -4.35
C GLY A 53 -7.42 3.88 -3.32
N ASN A 54 -6.42 3.79 -2.42
CA ASN A 54 -6.37 2.77 -1.36
C ASN A 54 -7.49 2.93 -0.32
N PHE A 55 -8.11 4.10 -0.28
CA PHE A 55 -9.20 4.42 0.65
C PHE A 55 -10.57 4.32 0.00
N LEU A 56 -10.66 4.04 -1.28
CA LEU A 56 -11.94 3.87 -1.99
C LEU A 56 -12.45 2.44 -1.86
N THR A 57 -13.77 2.31 -1.65
CA THR A 57 -14.44 1.00 -1.61
C THR A 57 -14.54 0.38 -3.01
N HIS A 58 -14.81 -0.92 -3.07
CA HIS A 58 -15.00 -1.64 -4.34
C HIS A 58 -16.01 -0.94 -5.25
N GLY A 59 -15.71 -0.90 -6.54
CA GLY A 59 -16.53 -0.23 -7.56
C GLY A 59 -16.17 1.24 -7.79
N TRP A 60 -15.22 1.79 -7.03
CA TRP A 60 -14.63 3.12 -7.24
C TRP A 60 -13.16 3.02 -7.61
N VAL A 61 -12.69 3.87 -8.50
CA VAL A 61 -11.29 3.96 -8.90
C VAL A 61 -10.79 5.40 -8.83
N SER A 62 -9.51 5.58 -8.47
CA SER A 62 -8.83 6.88 -8.51
C SER A 62 -7.98 6.98 -9.77
N LEU A 63 -8.15 8.08 -10.51
CA LEU A 63 -7.38 8.41 -11.71
C LEU A 63 -6.59 9.70 -11.45
N ASN A 64 -5.28 9.59 -11.39
CA ASN A 64 -4.40 10.69 -11.03
C ASN A 64 -3.84 11.39 -12.27
N TYR A 65 -4.32 12.60 -12.54
CA TYR A 65 -3.88 13.49 -13.61
C TYR A 65 -2.95 14.61 -13.13
N ALA A 66 -2.59 14.63 -11.85
CA ALA A 66 -1.67 15.63 -11.30
C ALA A 66 -0.29 15.53 -11.94
N LYS A 67 0.40 16.67 -12.06
CA LYS A 67 1.72 16.74 -12.70
C LYS A 67 2.60 17.80 -12.04
N GLY A 68 3.86 17.47 -11.85
CA GLY A 68 4.83 18.37 -11.24
C GLY A 68 4.96 19.70 -11.99
N GLY A 69 5.13 20.79 -11.25
CA GLY A 69 5.37 22.13 -11.81
C GLY A 69 4.12 22.84 -12.37
N ARG A 70 2.90 22.36 -12.09
CA ARG A 70 1.67 22.97 -12.60
C ARG A 70 1.06 23.90 -11.56
N ASP A 71 0.82 25.14 -11.97
CA ASP A 71 -0.03 26.11 -11.32
C ASP A 71 -1.50 25.90 -11.75
N SER A 72 -2.44 26.63 -11.19
CA SER A 72 -3.88 26.53 -11.51
C SER A 72 -4.18 26.81 -12.98
N ARG A 73 -3.41 27.71 -13.64
CA ARG A 73 -3.54 28.00 -15.06
C ARG A 73 -3.15 26.79 -15.93
N ALA A 74 -2.01 26.18 -15.67
CA ALA A 74 -1.59 24.95 -16.34
C ALA A 74 -2.52 23.78 -15.97
N GLY A 75 -3.06 23.80 -14.76
CA GLY A 75 -4.10 22.88 -14.31
C GLY A 75 -5.32 22.87 -15.24
N TYR A 76 -5.81 24.05 -15.62
CA TYR A 76 -6.89 24.16 -16.59
C TYR A 76 -6.44 23.83 -18.02
N ASN A 77 -5.35 24.44 -18.50
CA ASN A 77 -4.97 24.38 -19.91
C ASN A 77 -4.36 23.03 -20.33
N GLU A 78 -3.76 22.28 -19.39
CA GLU A 78 -3.16 20.97 -19.67
C GLU A 78 -3.95 19.85 -18.98
N LEU A 79 -4.01 19.85 -17.65
CA LEU A 79 -4.46 18.68 -16.90
C LEU A 79 -5.95 18.43 -17.05
N TRP A 80 -6.76 19.48 -16.95
CA TRP A 80 -8.19 19.37 -17.18
C TRP A 80 -8.51 19.00 -18.63
N GLN A 81 -7.81 19.60 -19.60
CA GLN A 81 -8.03 19.27 -21.01
C GLN A 81 -7.74 17.78 -21.31
N ASN A 82 -6.77 17.18 -20.61
CA ASN A 82 -6.45 15.77 -20.75
C ASN A 82 -7.45 14.85 -20.00
N ALA A 83 -8.04 15.32 -18.92
CA ALA A 83 -8.95 14.51 -18.09
C ALA A 83 -10.41 14.60 -18.53
N LYS A 84 -10.85 15.74 -19.06
CA LYS A 84 -12.26 16.11 -19.26
C LYS A 84 -13.10 15.12 -20.04
N ASP A 85 -12.52 14.46 -21.05
CA ASP A 85 -13.27 13.51 -21.89
C ASP A 85 -13.52 12.17 -21.19
N SER A 86 -12.77 11.89 -20.12
CA SER A 86 -12.93 10.71 -19.27
C SER A 86 -13.87 10.93 -18.09
N VAL A 87 -14.20 12.20 -17.79
CA VAL A 87 -15.09 12.60 -16.68
C VAL A 87 -16.54 12.54 -17.11
N GLY A 88 -17.37 11.88 -16.32
CA GLY A 88 -18.80 11.73 -16.56
C GLY A 88 -19.68 12.00 -15.35
N SER A 89 -20.99 11.90 -15.56
CA SER A 89 -21.99 12.13 -14.50
C SER A 89 -21.78 11.20 -13.30
N GLY A 90 -21.76 11.77 -12.10
CA GLY A 90 -21.59 11.07 -10.84
C GLY A 90 -20.13 10.74 -10.48
N ASP A 91 -19.16 11.14 -11.28
CA ASP A 91 -17.74 11.12 -10.92
C ASP A 91 -17.40 12.30 -9.99
N TYR A 92 -16.23 12.22 -9.33
CA TYR A 92 -15.69 13.30 -8.50
C TYR A 92 -14.37 13.80 -9.08
N VAL A 93 -14.12 15.10 -8.97
CA VAL A 93 -12.86 15.72 -9.37
C VAL A 93 -12.28 16.49 -8.18
N LEU A 94 -11.20 16.00 -7.61
CA LEU A 94 -10.44 16.63 -6.53
C LEU A 94 -9.40 17.56 -7.14
N ILE A 95 -9.44 18.85 -6.80
CA ILE A 95 -8.65 19.91 -7.44
C ILE A 95 -7.75 20.56 -6.39
N GLN A 96 -6.42 20.41 -6.51
CA GLN A 96 -5.42 20.99 -5.60
C GLN A 96 -4.33 21.72 -6.37
N PHE A 97 -4.22 23.04 -6.16
CA PHE A 97 -3.13 23.87 -6.65
C PHE A 97 -2.72 24.87 -5.59
N GLY A 98 -1.53 25.48 -5.74
CA GLY A 98 -0.98 26.48 -4.83
C GLY A 98 0.54 26.58 -4.91
N HIS A 99 1.26 25.45 -4.76
CA HIS A 99 2.72 25.40 -4.71
C HIS A 99 3.45 26.07 -5.88
N ASN A 100 2.83 26.09 -7.05
CA ASN A 100 3.40 26.72 -8.24
C ASN A 100 2.71 28.03 -8.57
N ASP A 101 1.54 28.27 -8.03
CA ASP A 101 0.82 29.54 -8.13
C ASP A 101 1.55 30.66 -7.37
N GLU A 102 2.21 30.35 -6.25
CA GLU A 102 2.99 31.28 -5.42
C GLU A 102 4.34 31.69 -6.02
N LYS A 103 4.68 31.21 -7.22
CA LYS A 103 5.89 31.65 -7.91
C LYS A 103 5.83 33.13 -8.22
N PHE A 104 7.00 33.78 -8.26
CA PHE A 104 7.08 35.23 -8.41
C PHE A 104 6.28 36.00 -7.36
N ASN A 105 6.24 35.48 -6.13
CA ASN A 105 5.54 36.10 -4.98
C ASN A 105 4.05 36.42 -5.27
N GLY A 106 3.36 35.53 -5.96
CA GLY A 106 1.95 35.68 -6.25
C GLY A 106 1.61 36.67 -7.36
N MET A 107 2.60 37.10 -8.15
CA MET A 107 2.36 37.91 -9.33
C MET A 107 1.97 37.07 -10.54
N ASP A 108 1.12 37.61 -11.39
CA ASP A 108 0.79 36.95 -12.65
C ASP A 108 2.00 36.98 -13.60
N ASN A 109 2.43 35.84 -14.02
CA ASN A 109 3.60 35.70 -14.90
C ASN A 109 3.45 36.48 -16.22
N GLN A 110 2.23 36.55 -16.77
CA GLN A 110 1.98 37.22 -18.02
C GLN A 110 2.04 38.73 -17.87
N GLU A 111 1.52 39.28 -16.76
CA GLU A 111 1.64 40.69 -16.41
C GLU A 111 3.13 41.07 -16.20
N LEU A 112 3.89 40.22 -15.49
CA LEU A 112 5.32 40.42 -15.28
C LEU A 112 6.10 40.41 -16.60
N GLN A 113 5.80 39.55 -17.56
CA GLN A 113 6.42 39.55 -18.88
C GLN A 113 6.17 40.89 -19.61
N THR A 114 4.94 41.37 -19.59
CA THR A 114 4.57 42.66 -20.21
C THR A 114 5.30 43.80 -19.53
N PHE A 115 5.35 43.82 -18.21
CA PHE A 115 6.03 44.83 -17.42
C PHE A 115 7.54 44.89 -17.71
N TYR A 116 8.26 43.75 -17.62
CA TYR A 116 9.69 43.72 -17.86
C TYR A 116 10.06 44.00 -19.32
N ALA A 117 9.22 43.63 -20.28
CA ALA A 117 9.41 43.97 -21.69
C ALA A 117 9.30 45.50 -21.88
N ALA A 118 8.33 46.16 -21.26
CA ALA A 118 8.18 47.61 -21.33
C ALA A 118 9.33 48.39 -20.65
N GLN A 119 9.96 47.76 -19.64
CA GLN A 119 11.14 48.33 -18.95
C GLN A 119 12.45 48.07 -19.66
N GLY A 120 12.47 47.30 -20.74
CA GLY A 120 13.70 46.83 -21.38
C GLY A 120 14.59 45.95 -20.47
N ASN A 121 14.01 45.31 -19.46
CA ASN A 121 14.75 44.45 -18.53
C ASN A 121 14.81 43.00 -19.05
N ASP A 122 15.71 42.81 -20.04
CA ASP A 122 15.83 41.51 -20.72
C ASP A 122 16.21 40.35 -19.81
N ALA A 123 16.96 40.58 -18.75
CA ALA A 123 17.38 39.53 -17.81
C ALA A 123 16.19 38.99 -17.01
N GLN A 124 15.35 39.86 -16.46
CA GLN A 124 14.15 39.47 -15.75
C GLN A 124 13.09 38.90 -16.69
N LEU A 125 12.97 39.52 -17.88
CA LEU A 125 12.06 39.02 -18.92
C LEU A 125 12.42 37.58 -19.35
N ALA A 126 13.70 37.29 -19.53
CA ALA A 126 14.16 35.93 -19.84
C ALA A 126 13.82 34.92 -18.72
N THR A 127 13.96 35.33 -17.45
CA THR A 127 13.62 34.54 -16.29
C THR A 127 12.12 34.22 -16.26
N VAL A 128 11.28 35.22 -16.41
CA VAL A 128 9.82 35.08 -16.38
C VAL A 128 9.30 34.29 -17.59
N ARG A 129 9.90 34.48 -18.77
CA ARG A 129 9.57 33.67 -19.98
C ARG A 129 9.95 32.21 -19.86
N LYS A 130 11.04 31.91 -19.15
CA LYS A 130 11.47 30.54 -18.89
C LYS A 130 10.58 29.85 -17.90
N ASP A 131 10.23 30.49 -16.79
CA ASP A 131 9.33 29.98 -15.77
C ASP A 131 7.95 30.64 -15.94
N LYS A 132 7.04 29.93 -16.57
CA LYS A 132 5.69 30.43 -16.92
C LYS A 132 4.66 30.30 -15.78
N ARG A 133 5.10 29.93 -14.58
CA ARG A 133 4.21 29.74 -13.41
C ARG A 133 3.94 31.08 -12.72
N GLY A 134 2.89 31.08 -11.89
CA GLY A 134 2.52 32.21 -11.06
C GLY A 134 1.14 32.77 -11.40
N THR A 135 0.33 32.94 -10.38
CA THR A 135 -1.02 33.53 -10.43
C THR A 135 -1.25 34.42 -9.22
N ILE A 136 -2.19 35.35 -9.32
CA ILE A 136 -2.56 36.25 -8.22
C ILE A 136 -3.68 35.59 -7.39
N PRO A 137 -3.54 35.44 -6.05
CA PRO A 137 -4.49 34.69 -5.20
C PRO A 137 -5.93 35.12 -5.34
N HIS A 138 -6.21 36.42 -5.21
CA HIS A 138 -7.56 36.96 -5.21
C HIS A 138 -8.22 37.05 -6.60
N SER A 139 -7.44 36.94 -7.69
CA SER A 139 -7.94 37.11 -9.07
C SER A 139 -7.65 35.87 -9.95
N THR A 140 -6.53 35.84 -10.66
CA THR A 140 -6.25 34.84 -11.69
C THR A 140 -6.21 33.41 -11.16
N TYR A 141 -5.73 33.17 -9.91
CA TYR A 141 -5.82 31.88 -9.24
C TYR A 141 -7.27 31.37 -9.13
N LYS A 142 -8.15 32.23 -8.58
CA LYS A 142 -9.57 31.89 -8.45
C LYS A 142 -10.23 31.69 -9.81
N GLU A 143 -9.88 32.48 -10.82
CA GLU A 143 -10.45 32.37 -12.17
C GLU A 143 -10.14 31.02 -12.82
N TRP A 144 -8.88 30.55 -12.76
CA TRP A 144 -8.52 29.25 -13.33
C TRP A 144 -9.19 28.10 -12.61
N LEU A 145 -9.27 28.12 -11.28
CA LEU A 145 -10.01 27.14 -10.51
C LEU A 145 -11.50 27.14 -10.87
N ARG A 146 -12.09 28.33 -11.02
CA ARG A 146 -13.51 28.51 -11.37
C ARG A 146 -13.83 27.92 -12.76
N LYS A 147 -12.93 28.05 -13.72
CA LYS A 147 -13.08 27.42 -15.05
C LYS A 147 -13.18 25.90 -14.93
N ILE A 148 -12.26 25.28 -14.19
CA ILE A 148 -12.30 23.82 -13.96
C ILE A 148 -13.61 23.42 -13.28
N ILE A 149 -13.98 24.10 -12.20
CA ILE A 149 -15.21 23.84 -11.41
C ILE A 149 -16.45 23.84 -12.31
N ARG A 150 -16.61 24.86 -13.13
CA ARG A 150 -17.79 25.04 -13.99
C ARG A 150 -17.87 23.95 -15.08
N GLU A 151 -16.75 23.61 -15.70
CA GLU A 151 -16.70 22.55 -16.70
C GLU A 151 -16.94 21.17 -16.08
N VAL A 152 -16.42 20.89 -14.86
CA VAL A 152 -16.72 19.64 -14.12
C VAL A 152 -18.21 19.52 -13.86
N LYS A 153 -18.86 20.60 -13.36
CA LYS A 153 -20.31 20.64 -13.13
C LYS A 153 -21.10 20.42 -14.42
N ALA A 154 -20.68 21.03 -15.52
CA ALA A 154 -21.34 20.89 -16.82
C ALA A 154 -21.35 19.42 -17.32
N LYS A 155 -20.42 18.60 -16.85
CA LYS A 155 -20.39 17.16 -17.13
C LYS A 155 -21.22 16.31 -16.16
N GLY A 156 -21.91 16.92 -15.20
CA GLY A 156 -22.65 16.23 -14.15
C GLY A 156 -21.76 15.55 -13.10
N ALA A 157 -20.49 15.91 -13.07
CA ALA A 157 -19.53 15.46 -12.06
C ALA A 157 -19.47 16.45 -10.87
N THR A 158 -18.95 15.99 -9.75
CA THR A 158 -18.85 16.77 -8.51
C THR A 158 -17.43 17.32 -8.34
N PRO A 159 -17.19 18.62 -8.46
CA PRO A 159 -15.91 19.22 -8.13
C PRO A 159 -15.75 19.37 -6.61
N VAL A 160 -14.55 19.09 -6.11
CA VAL A 160 -14.15 19.28 -4.72
C VAL A 160 -12.82 20.02 -4.71
N LEU A 161 -12.78 21.18 -4.10
CA LEU A 161 -11.52 21.89 -3.89
C LEU A 161 -10.77 21.30 -2.69
N ILE A 162 -9.48 21.12 -2.87
CA ILE A 162 -8.54 20.64 -1.86
C ILE A 162 -7.49 21.74 -1.68
N SER A 163 -7.39 22.33 -0.49
CA SER A 163 -6.32 23.32 -0.27
C SER A 163 -4.94 22.67 -0.37
N PRO A 164 -3.90 23.41 -0.80
CA PRO A 164 -2.55 22.84 -0.95
C PRO A 164 -2.03 22.30 0.38
N VAL A 165 -1.34 21.16 0.33
CA VAL A 165 -0.67 20.59 1.52
C VAL A 165 0.47 21.51 1.95
N CYS A 166 0.75 21.61 3.24
CA CYS A 166 1.84 22.44 3.74
C CYS A 166 3.21 22.03 3.21
N ARG A 167 4.15 22.98 3.15
CA ARG A 167 5.58 22.71 3.11
C ARG A 167 6.08 22.42 4.52
N CYS A 168 7.13 21.60 4.65
CA CYS A 168 7.78 21.32 5.93
C CYS A 168 8.68 22.51 6.36
N TYR A 169 8.06 23.67 6.52
CA TYR A 169 8.75 24.92 6.91
C TYR A 169 8.39 25.24 8.35
N PHE A 170 9.23 24.78 9.29
CA PHE A 170 9.08 25.07 10.70
C PHE A 170 9.76 26.38 11.10
N GLY A 171 9.09 27.15 11.95
CA GLY A 171 9.66 28.29 12.64
C GLY A 171 10.45 27.88 13.91
N ALA A 172 11.03 28.86 14.57
CA ALA A 172 11.74 28.64 15.83
C ALA A 172 10.83 28.16 16.99
N ASP A 173 9.55 28.38 16.88
CA ASP A 173 8.49 27.94 17.80
C ASP A 173 8.04 26.48 17.55
N HIS A 174 8.71 25.77 16.67
CA HIS A 174 8.36 24.42 16.24
C HIS A 174 6.96 24.31 15.59
N LYS A 175 6.47 25.41 15.02
CA LYS A 175 5.21 25.43 14.25
C LYS A 175 5.49 25.63 12.77
N ILE A 176 4.52 25.20 11.95
CA ILE A 176 4.57 25.46 10.50
C ILE A 176 4.34 26.96 10.27
N THR A 177 5.28 27.57 9.60
CA THR A 177 5.25 29.00 9.28
C THR A 177 4.10 29.36 8.34
N ARG A 178 3.74 30.65 8.25
CA ARG A 178 2.74 31.11 7.28
C ARG A 178 3.15 30.77 5.85
N ALA A 179 4.39 31.03 5.47
CA ALA A 179 4.93 30.65 4.15
C ALA A 179 4.86 29.11 3.90
N GLY A 180 5.03 28.30 4.93
CA GLY A 180 4.79 26.86 4.87
C GLY A 180 3.32 26.49 4.60
N GLN A 181 2.41 27.38 4.91
CA GLN A 181 0.96 27.24 4.69
C GLN A 181 0.50 27.93 3.39
N HIS A 182 1.39 28.36 2.52
CA HIS A 182 1.10 29.11 1.28
C HIS A 182 0.45 30.47 1.52
N ASP A 183 0.65 31.04 2.68
CA ASP A 183 0.31 32.40 3.03
C ASP A 183 1.60 33.23 3.00
N LEU A 184 1.76 34.01 1.96
CA LEU A 184 2.94 34.85 1.75
C LEU A 184 2.81 36.23 2.39
N GLY A 185 1.68 36.54 3.01
CA GLY A 185 1.43 37.77 3.75
C GLY A 185 1.09 38.97 2.88
N ASP A 186 1.86 40.04 3.05
CA ASP A 186 1.61 41.32 2.37
C ASP A 186 1.81 41.21 0.87
N LYS A 187 1.10 42.09 0.15
CA LYS A 187 1.19 42.17 -1.31
C LYS A 187 2.60 42.55 -1.74
N PHE A 188 3.14 41.78 -2.67
CA PHE A 188 4.36 42.14 -3.37
C PHE A 188 4.10 43.21 -4.43
N ASP A 189 4.82 44.31 -4.38
CA ASP A 189 4.76 45.35 -5.39
C ASP A 189 5.96 45.22 -6.35
N ALA A 190 5.77 44.51 -7.45
CA ALA A 190 6.78 44.35 -8.48
C ALA A 190 7.13 45.67 -9.19
N LEU A 191 6.19 46.63 -9.22
CA LEU A 191 6.37 47.92 -9.90
C LEU A 191 7.36 48.81 -9.14
N HIS A 192 7.33 48.73 -7.82
CA HIS A 192 8.22 49.47 -6.95
C HIS A 192 9.48 48.69 -6.57
N GLN A 193 9.61 47.44 -7.03
CA GLN A 193 10.70 46.53 -6.67
C GLN A 193 10.90 46.41 -5.16
N ASP A 194 9.83 46.59 -4.42
CA ASP A 194 9.84 46.42 -2.97
C ASP A 194 10.24 45.01 -2.59
N THR A 195 10.98 44.96 -1.51
CA THR A 195 11.52 43.71 -1.04
C THR A 195 10.41 42.73 -0.75
N ILE A 196 10.58 41.59 -1.30
CA ILE A 196 9.76 40.42 -1.07
C ILE A 196 9.42 40.32 0.39
N MET A 197 8.14 40.05 0.63
CA MET A 197 7.63 39.68 1.90
C MET A 197 8.48 38.67 2.60
N THR A 198 9.02 39.08 3.72
CA THR A 198 9.57 38.18 4.71
C THR A 198 8.51 37.96 5.77
N GLN A 199 8.59 36.87 6.52
CA GLN A 199 7.68 36.64 7.63
C GLN A 199 7.64 37.77 8.67
N GLN A 200 8.68 38.57 8.74
CA GLN A 200 8.79 39.73 9.62
C GLN A 200 7.85 40.86 9.25
N HIS A 201 7.39 40.92 8.00
CA HIS A 201 6.51 41.95 7.46
C HIS A 201 5.06 41.46 7.29
N ILE A 202 4.76 40.28 7.76
CA ILE A 202 3.43 39.70 7.62
C ILE A 202 2.52 40.23 8.72
N ASP A 203 1.55 41.03 8.33
CA ASP A 203 0.40 41.35 9.17
C ASP A 203 -0.50 40.12 9.31
N SER A 204 -0.89 39.77 10.53
CA SER A 204 -1.74 38.62 10.82
C SER A 204 -3.09 38.68 10.10
N ASP A 205 -3.59 39.87 9.84
CA ASP A 205 -4.91 40.11 9.23
C ASP A 205 -4.81 40.33 7.71
N ASN A 206 -3.58 40.40 7.15
CA ASN A 206 -3.37 40.53 5.73
C ASN A 206 -3.40 39.16 5.03
N HIS A 207 -4.33 39.01 4.10
CA HIS A 207 -4.54 37.82 3.30
C HIS A 207 -4.31 38.03 1.79
N ASP A 208 -3.66 39.14 1.40
CA ASP A 208 -3.46 39.47 -0.01
C ASP A 208 -2.81 38.32 -0.78
N MET A 209 -1.81 37.68 -0.19
CA MET A 209 -1.03 36.61 -0.78
C MET A 209 -1.27 35.23 -0.14
N ASP A 210 -2.45 35.03 0.45
CA ASP A 210 -2.86 33.77 1.10
C ASP A 210 -3.70 32.92 0.12
N TYR A 211 -3.06 31.94 -0.51
CA TYR A 211 -3.71 31.05 -1.48
C TYR A 211 -4.83 30.19 -0.85
N PRO A 212 -4.63 29.51 0.29
CA PRO A 212 -5.70 28.79 0.97
C PRO A 212 -6.89 29.68 1.37
N TYR A 213 -6.65 30.90 1.83
CA TYR A 213 -7.70 31.83 2.19
C TYR A 213 -8.60 32.15 0.99
N HIS A 214 -8.01 32.50 -0.14
CA HIS A 214 -8.76 32.82 -1.35
C HIS A 214 -9.43 31.59 -1.96
N MET A 215 -8.81 30.42 -1.86
CA MET A 215 -9.44 29.16 -2.28
C MET A 215 -10.68 28.85 -1.44
N ARG A 216 -10.65 29.08 -0.10
CA ARG A 216 -11.80 28.85 0.80
C ARG A 216 -13.02 29.72 0.48
N GLN A 217 -12.89 30.78 -0.28
CA GLN A 217 -14.01 31.62 -0.71
C GLN A 217 -14.81 30.96 -1.84
N LEU A 218 -14.13 30.26 -2.78
CA LEU A 218 -14.76 29.63 -3.94
C LEU A 218 -15.88 28.62 -3.61
N PRO A 219 -15.79 27.77 -2.58
CA PRO A 219 -16.87 26.88 -2.18
C PRO A 219 -18.20 27.57 -1.93
N LYS A 220 -18.18 28.75 -1.32
CA LYS A 220 -19.38 29.57 -1.10
C LYS A 220 -19.87 30.22 -2.39
N GLU A 221 -18.95 30.76 -3.20
CA GLU A 221 -19.26 31.44 -4.46
C GLU A 221 -19.79 30.46 -5.52
N GLU A 222 -19.24 29.26 -5.57
CA GLU A 222 -19.53 28.25 -6.59
C GLU A 222 -20.41 27.09 -6.08
N HIS A 223 -20.86 27.12 -4.81
CA HIS A 223 -21.68 26.06 -4.20
C HIS A 223 -21.08 24.66 -4.40
N ILE A 224 -19.87 24.45 -3.90
CA ILE A 224 -19.13 23.19 -3.98
C ILE A 224 -18.51 22.80 -2.64
N SER A 225 -18.01 21.59 -2.54
CA SER A 225 -17.31 21.09 -1.36
C SER A 225 -15.84 21.50 -1.33
N PHE A 226 -15.29 21.55 -0.11
CA PHE A 226 -13.90 21.94 0.15
C PHE A 226 -13.28 21.07 1.25
N ALA A 227 -12.07 20.59 1.05
CA ALA A 227 -11.28 19.91 2.08
C ALA A 227 -10.04 20.73 2.43
N ASP A 228 -9.90 21.11 3.69
CA ASP A 228 -8.81 21.94 4.18
C ASP A 228 -7.57 21.12 4.50
N MET A 229 -6.84 20.72 3.46
CA MET A 229 -5.59 19.99 3.61
C MET A 229 -4.44 20.84 4.15
N THR A 230 -4.50 22.16 3.99
CA THR A 230 -3.49 23.06 4.58
C THR A 230 -3.51 22.96 6.10
N THR A 231 -4.68 23.18 6.71
CA THR A 231 -4.84 23.05 8.17
C THR A 231 -4.56 21.62 8.64
N ALA A 232 -5.04 20.62 7.91
CA ALA A 232 -4.88 19.24 8.30
C ALA A 232 -3.41 18.78 8.25
N THR A 233 -2.66 19.12 7.19
CA THR A 233 -1.24 18.77 7.10
C THR A 233 -0.37 19.61 8.05
N LYS A 234 -0.72 20.87 8.32
CA LYS A 234 -0.11 21.65 9.40
C LYS A 234 -0.19 20.90 10.71
N ASN A 235 -1.39 20.49 11.12
CA ASN A 235 -1.60 19.75 12.36
C ASN A 235 -0.83 18.42 12.40
N LEU A 236 -0.84 17.68 11.29
CA LEU A 236 -0.07 16.44 11.16
C LEU A 236 1.43 16.67 11.36
N TYR A 237 2.01 17.70 10.73
CA TYR A 237 3.45 17.95 10.83
C TYR A 237 3.85 18.39 12.23
N GLU A 238 3.06 19.28 12.85
CA GLU A 238 3.32 19.79 14.19
C GLU A 238 3.25 18.71 15.28
N GLN A 239 2.52 17.61 15.05
CA GLN A 239 2.49 16.45 15.97
C GLN A 239 3.87 15.76 16.12
N TYR A 240 4.77 15.93 15.15
CA TYR A 240 6.15 15.44 15.25
C TYR A 240 7.03 16.29 16.18
N GLY A 241 6.58 17.48 16.57
CA GLY A 241 7.24 18.35 17.54
C GLY A 241 8.48 19.10 17.03
N SER A 242 9.05 18.72 15.90
CA SER A 242 10.21 19.40 15.30
C SER A 242 10.31 19.18 13.80
N PHE A 243 11.07 20.06 13.13
CA PHE A 243 11.43 19.88 11.72
C PHE A 243 12.10 18.53 11.46
N ASP A 244 13.13 18.19 12.24
CA ASP A 244 13.93 16.98 12.00
C ASP A 244 13.09 15.71 12.09
N ALA A 245 12.24 15.61 13.12
CA ALA A 245 11.36 14.46 13.29
C ALA A 245 10.30 14.35 12.19
N CYS A 246 9.67 15.47 11.80
CA CYS A 246 8.71 15.52 10.73
C CYS A 246 9.36 15.19 9.37
N TYR A 247 10.51 15.82 9.09
CA TYR A 247 11.25 15.61 7.85
C TYR A 247 11.68 14.15 7.69
N ALA A 248 12.32 13.58 8.70
CA ALA A 248 12.74 12.17 8.70
C ALA A 248 11.56 11.21 8.46
N ALA A 249 10.40 11.50 9.05
CA ALA A 249 9.23 10.65 8.92
C ALA A 249 8.55 10.74 7.56
N LEU A 250 8.36 11.96 7.02
CA LEU A 250 7.43 12.23 5.93
C LEU A 250 8.09 12.72 4.62
N PHE A 251 9.32 13.26 4.69
CA PHE A 251 9.97 13.93 3.57
C PHE A 251 11.33 13.36 3.19
N ASP A 252 12.03 12.70 4.11
CA ASP A 252 13.37 12.19 3.84
C ASP A 252 13.34 11.10 2.74
N LYS A 253 14.18 11.31 1.74
CA LYS A 253 14.39 10.46 0.57
C LYS A 253 15.83 9.98 0.44
N GLY A 254 16.69 10.33 1.42
CA GLY A 254 18.12 10.03 1.39
C GLY A 254 18.92 10.83 0.34
N THR A 255 18.38 11.98 -0.07
CA THR A 255 19.01 12.91 -1.03
C THR A 255 19.10 14.31 -0.41
N THR A 256 19.20 15.35 -1.25
CA THR A 256 19.14 16.75 -0.79
C THR A 256 17.86 17.06 -0.04
N THR A 257 17.93 17.95 0.95
CA THR A 257 16.77 18.36 1.76
C THR A 257 15.68 18.99 0.91
N ASP A 258 14.62 18.27 0.69
CA ASP A 258 13.43 18.71 -0.03
C ASP A 258 12.25 18.77 0.93
N LYS A 259 11.86 19.96 1.29
CA LYS A 259 10.83 20.27 2.29
C LYS A 259 9.40 20.30 1.72
N THR A 260 9.24 19.92 0.46
CA THR A 260 7.95 20.01 -0.26
C THR A 260 7.40 18.66 -0.65
N HIS A 261 8.23 17.77 -1.20
CA HIS A 261 7.77 16.51 -1.77
C HIS A 261 7.91 15.37 -0.77
N TYR A 262 6.85 14.60 -0.62
CA TYR A 262 6.79 13.47 0.31
C TYR A 262 7.69 12.30 -0.11
N ASN A 263 8.11 11.53 0.89
CA ASN A 263 8.43 10.13 0.73
C ASN A 263 7.14 9.27 0.71
N LYS A 264 7.27 7.94 0.62
CA LYS A 264 6.11 7.03 0.58
C LYS A 264 5.20 7.19 1.80
N LYS A 265 5.77 7.26 3.01
CA LYS A 265 5.01 7.37 4.26
C LYS A 265 4.25 8.69 4.33
N GLY A 266 4.89 9.80 3.97
CA GLY A 266 4.27 11.12 3.93
C GLY A 266 3.12 11.19 2.94
N ALA A 267 3.31 10.65 1.73
CA ALA A 267 2.25 10.64 0.71
C ALA A 267 1.05 9.76 1.11
N MET A 268 1.29 8.62 1.75
CA MET A 268 0.20 7.77 2.28
C MET A 268 -0.55 8.48 3.41
N ALA A 269 0.17 9.12 4.35
CA ALA A 269 -0.45 9.88 5.44
C ALA A 269 -1.32 11.04 4.92
N ALA A 270 -0.82 11.80 3.94
CA ALA A 270 -1.59 12.88 3.31
C ALA A 270 -2.82 12.35 2.55
N ALA A 271 -2.69 11.22 1.84
CA ALA A 271 -3.84 10.59 1.17
C ALA A 271 -4.91 10.12 2.16
N GLN A 272 -4.51 9.50 3.27
CA GLN A 272 -5.42 9.10 4.35
C GLN A 272 -6.12 10.31 4.95
N LEU A 273 -5.38 11.37 5.23
CA LEU A 273 -5.90 12.60 5.80
C LEU A 273 -6.95 13.25 4.88
N CYS A 274 -6.67 13.31 3.57
CA CYS A 274 -7.63 13.78 2.58
C CYS A 274 -8.90 12.92 2.57
N ALA A 275 -8.75 11.59 2.54
CA ALA A 275 -9.89 10.67 2.56
C ALA A 275 -10.72 10.85 3.85
N GLN A 276 -10.08 11.02 5.00
CA GLN A 276 -10.74 11.25 6.27
C GLN A 276 -11.54 12.55 6.26
N LEU A 277 -10.95 13.67 5.82
CA LEU A 277 -11.65 14.95 5.71
C LEU A 277 -12.87 14.86 4.81
N LEU A 278 -12.75 14.21 3.65
CA LEU A 278 -13.87 14.01 2.74
C LEU A 278 -15.00 13.20 3.40
N LYS A 279 -14.64 12.11 4.07
CA LYS A 279 -15.61 11.25 4.76
C LYS A 279 -16.34 11.98 5.88
N GLU A 280 -15.63 12.74 6.71
CA GLU A 280 -16.19 13.53 7.81
C GLU A 280 -17.17 14.60 7.33
N GLN A 281 -16.93 15.15 6.15
CA GLN A 281 -17.81 16.14 5.51
C GLN A 281 -18.96 15.50 4.70
N GLY A 282 -19.12 14.19 4.74
CA GLY A 282 -20.16 13.49 3.98
C GLY A 282 -19.85 13.30 2.50
N ILE A 283 -18.65 13.72 2.03
CA ILE A 283 -18.23 13.61 0.63
C ILE A 283 -17.69 12.22 0.41
N LEU A 284 -18.26 11.48 -0.53
CA LEU A 284 -17.89 10.06 -0.76
C LEU A 284 -17.95 9.18 0.51
N ALA A 285 -18.66 9.60 1.57
CA ALA A 285 -18.57 8.99 2.90
C ALA A 285 -18.88 7.49 2.92
N LYS A 286 -19.81 7.03 2.08
CA LYS A 286 -20.17 5.60 1.93
C LYS A 286 -19.16 4.81 1.09
N HIS A 287 -18.26 5.52 0.42
CA HIS A 287 -17.28 4.96 -0.53
C HIS A 287 -15.84 5.17 -0.10
N ILE A 288 -15.64 5.70 1.11
CA ILE A 288 -14.33 5.82 1.74
C ILE A 288 -14.26 4.93 2.97
N THR A 289 -13.26 4.05 2.98
CA THR A 289 -12.89 3.24 4.14
C THR A 289 -11.57 3.76 4.69
N ILE A 290 -11.60 4.32 5.90
CA ILE A 290 -10.40 4.67 6.64
C ILE A 290 -10.04 3.47 7.50
N PRO A 291 -8.83 2.92 7.39
CA PRO A 291 -8.37 1.92 8.33
C PRO A 291 -8.48 2.50 9.75
N THR A 292 -9.21 1.85 10.60
CA THR A 292 -9.20 2.19 12.02
C THR A 292 -7.79 1.92 12.55
N GLU A 293 -7.10 2.96 12.99
CA GLU A 293 -5.90 2.74 13.78
C GLU A 293 -6.31 1.96 15.02
N THR A 294 -5.91 0.69 15.09
CA THR A 294 -5.89 0.01 16.36
C THR A 294 -4.93 0.80 17.25
N LYS A 295 -5.36 1.15 18.46
CA LYS A 295 -4.55 1.90 19.47
C LYS A 295 -3.16 1.30 19.71
N HIS A 296 -2.92 0.10 19.19
CA HIS A 296 -1.66 -0.63 19.24
C HIS A 296 -1.22 -0.98 17.81
N ALA A 297 0.05 -0.75 17.50
CA ALA A 297 0.66 -1.16 16.23
C ALA A 297 0.53 -2.69 16.01
N TYR A 298 0.46 -3.43 17.13
CA TYR A 298 0.32 -4.88 17.20
C TYR A 298 -0.74 -5.27 18.20
N ASP A 299 -1.48 -6.33 17.91
CA ASP A 299 -2.48 -6.93 18.80
C ASP A 299 -1.80 -7.77 19.91
N ALA A 300 -0.61 -8.30 19.61
CA ALA A 300 0.25 -8.95 20.58
C ALA A 300 1.73 -8.63 20.29
N VAL A 301 2.52 -8.52 21.35
CA VAL A 301 3.99 -8.43 21.31
C VAL A 301 4.52 -9.59 22.13
N VAL A 302 5.31 -10.47 21.50
CA VAL A 302 5.75 -11.73 22.13
C VAL A 302 7.27 -11.83 22.15
N SER A 303 7.80 -12.33 23.26
CA SER A 303 9.23 -12.50 23.51
C SER A 303 9.60 -13.93 23.94
N THR A 304 8.59 -14.79 24.17
CA THR A 304 8.76 -16.19 24.54
C THR A 304 7.92 -17.12 23.64
N THR A 305 8.29 -18.38 23.57
CA THR A 305 7.52 -19.41 22.86
C THR A 305 6.09 -19.53 23.40
N ALA A 306 5.92 -19.48 24.72
CA ALA A 306 4.60 -19.59 25.34
C ALA A 306 3.69 -18.42 24.94
N GLU A 307 4.21 -17.19 24.92
CA GLU A 307 3.48 -16.01 24.45
C GLU A 307 3.11 -16.13 22.97
N LEU A 308 4.03 -16.63 22.14
CA LEU A 308 3.76 -16.82 20.70
C LEU A 308 2.64 -17.87 20.49
N CYS A 309 2.71 -19.00 21.17
CA CYS A 309 1.65 -20.02 21.11
C CYS A 309 0.30 -19.45 21.54
N HIS A 310 0.29 -18.67 22.64
CA HIS A 310 -0.93 -18.03 23.14
C HIS A 310 -1.50 -17.01 22.14
N ALA A 311 -0.64 -16.18 21.53
CA ALA A 311 -1.07 -15.20 20.56
C ALA A 311 -1.62 -15.84 19.27
N ILE A 312 -1.01 -16.94 18.78
CA ILE A 312 -1.52 -17.71 17.64
C ILE A 312 -2.87 -18.36 18.00
N ALA A 313 -2.99 -18.94 19.18
CA ALA A 313 -4.26 -19.53 19.64
C ALA A 313 -5.37 -18.47 19.78
N ALA A 314 -5.05 -17.29 20.29
CA ALA A 314 -5.97 -16.16 20.36
C ALA A 314 -6.41 -15.70 18.96
N ALA A 315 -5.48 -15.60 18.00
CA ALA A 315 -5.80 -15.28 16.62
C ALA A 315 -6.72 -16.33 15.99
N ASN A 316 -6.42 -17.62 16.19
CA ASN A 316 -7.20 -18.74 15.66
C ASN A 316 -8.63 -18.79 16.22
N SER A 317 -8.82 -18.39 17.48
CA SER A 317 -10.12 -18.49 18.18
C SER A 317 -10.96 -17.21 18.16
N ARG A 318 -10.43 -16.10 17.62
CA ARG A 318 -11.14 -14.81 17.61
C ARG A 318 -12.42 -14.90 16.74
N LYS A 319 -13.44 -14.16 17.13
CA LYS A 319 -14.71 -14.09 16.38
C LYS A 319 -14.60 -13.25 15.12
N ASP A 320 -13.86 -12.14 15.19
CA ASP A 320 -13.60 -11.27 14.03
C ASP A 320 -12.39 -11.78 13.25
N GLN A 321 -12.66 -12.42 12.13
CA GLN A 321 -11.65 -12.89 11.18
C GLN A 321 -11.43 -11.91 10.01
N GLN A 322 -12.18 -10.79 9.97
CA GLN A 322 -12.05 -9.79 8.91
C GLN A 322 -10.97 -8.75 9.22
N THR A 323 -10.88 -8.33 10.48
CA THR A 323 -9.84 -7.41 10.93
C THR A 323 -8.50 -8.14 11.03
N ARG A 324 -7.43 -7.52 10.55
CA ARG A 324 -6.09 -8.10 10.62
C ARG A 324 -5.59 -8.17 12.05
N TYR A 325 -5.10 -9.33 12.47
CA TYR A 325 -4.46 -9.55 13.77
C TYR A 325 -2.94 -9.57 13.59
N ARG A 326 -2.24 -8.69 14.28
CA ARG A 326 -0.79 -8.48 14.12
C ARG A 326 -0.05 -8.92 15.37
N ILE A 327 0.91 -9.82 15.20
CA ILE A 327 1.81 -10.28 16.25
C ILE A 327 3.21 -9.79 15.92
N LEU A 328 3.79 -8.96 16.79
CA LEU A 328 5.22 -8.65 16.77
C LEU A 328 5.98 -9.72 17.55
N VAL A 329 6.87 -10.42 16.87
CA VAL A 329 7.73 -11.44 17.45
C VAL A 329 9.12 -10.82 17.67
N LYS A 330 9.51 -10.67 18.96
CA LYS A 330 10.81 -10.12 19.33
C LYS A 330 11.96 -11.03 18.89
N LYS A 331 13.18 -10.49 18.83
CA LYS A 331 14.38 -11.28 18.56
C LYS A 331 14.49 -12.45 19.54
N GLY A 332 14.76 -13.63 19.04
CA GLY A 332 14.86 -14.86 19.83
C GLY A 332 14.63 -16.12 19.00
N THR A 333 14.85 -17.26 19.62
CA THR A 333 14.56 -18.56 19.04
C THR A 333 13.35 -19.17 19.74
N TYR A 334 12.29 -19.41 18.98
CA TYR A 334 11.00 -19.90 19.43
C TYR A 334 10.85 -21.36 19.00
N LYS A 335 11.01 -22.28 19.96
CA LYS A 335 10.79 -23.72 19.73
C LYS A 335 9.33 -24.04 19.98
N MET A 336 8.56 -24.17 18.90
CA MET A 336 7.13 -24.50 18.99
C MET A 336 6.95 -25.89 19.58
N PRO A 337 6.15 -26.05 20.64
CA PRO A 337 5.96 -27.34 21.30
C PRO A 337 5.17 -28.27 20.42
N THR A 338 5.34 -29.56 20.65
CA THR A 338 4.46 -30.58 20.07
C THR A 338 3.05 -30.51 20.69
N GLY A 339 2.06 -30.72 19.86
CA GLY A 339 0.66 -30.78 20.26
C GLY A 339 0.23 -32.14 20.85
N ALA A 340 -1.08 -32.39 20.83
CA ALA A 340 -1.66 -33.65 21.30
C ALA A 340 -1.14 -34.85 20.49
N MET A 341 -1.22 -36.04 21.10
CA MET A 341 -0.90 -37.28 20.41
C MET A 341 -1.83 -37.44 19.20
N LYS A 342 -1.23 -37.79 18.07
CA LYS A 342 -1.92 -38.03 16.80
C LYS A 342 -1.53 -39.38 16.26
N HIS A 343 -2.50 -40.11 15.77
CA HIS A 343 -2.28 -41.42 15.17
C HIS A 343 -1.69 -41.28 13.78
N TYR A 344 -0.54 -41.90 13.54
CA TYR A 344 0.15 -41.91 12.26
C TYR A 344 0.27 -43.32 11.71
N LYS A 345 0.16 -43.42 10.39
CA LYS A 345 0.35 -44.66 9.65
C LYS A 345 1.31 -44.40 8.48
N HIS A 346 2.42 -45.06 8.50
CA HIS A 346 3.40 -45.01 7.41
C HIS A 346 3.32 -46.28 6.56
N THR A 347 3.11 -46.11 5.27
CA THR A 347 2.98 -47.20 4.31
C THR A 347 4.18 -47.26 3.36
N GLY A 348 4.44 -48.43 2.81
CA GLY A 348 5.41 -48.60 1.75
C GLY A 348 5.03 -47.93 0.43
N LYS A 349 5.86 -48.05 -0.59
CA LYS A 349 5.61 -47.50 -1.93
C LYS A 349 4.37 -48.07 -2.61
N ASP A 350 3.95 -49.26 -2.23
CA ASP A 350 2.72 -49.92 -2.66
C ASP A 350 1.46 -49.32 -2.02
N ARG A 351 1.64 -48.39 -1.07
CA ARG A 351 0.57 -47.71 -0.28
C ARG A 351 -0.35 -48.67 0.52
N THR A 352 0.02 -49.95 0.59
CA THR A 352 -0.78 -50.98 1.27
C THR A 352 0.00 -51.60 2.42
N THR A 353 1.29 -51.87 2.26
CA THR A 353 2.12 -52.46 3.31
C THR A 353 2.37 -51.40 4.40
N VAL A 354 1.88 -51.67 5.61
CA VAL A 354 2.15 -50.82 6.78
C VAL A 354 3.59 -51.06 7.26
N LEU A 355 4.40 -50.02 7.18
CA LEU A 355 5.77 -50.04 7.67
C LEU A 355 5.87 -49.67 9.14
N TRP A 356 5.00 -48.78 9.58
CA TRP A 356 4.87 -48.36 10.97
C TRP A 356 3.49 -47.74 11.19
N GLU A 357 2.95 -47.97 12.39
CA GLU A 357 1.69 -47.38 12.83
C GLU A 357 1.77 -47.11 14.33
N GLY A 358 1.27 -45.97 14.78
CA GLY A 358 1.27 -45.63 16.20
C GLY A 358 1.02 -44.13 16.46
N ASP A 359 1.01 -43.78 17.73
CA ASP A 359 0.75 -42.42 18.18
C ASP A 359 2.05 -41.68 18.40
N LEU A 360 2.14 -40.46 17.86
CA LEU A 360 3.25 -39.51 18.05
C LEU A 360 2.67 -38.14 18.40
N PRO A 361 3.40 -37.33 19.19
CA PRO A 361 3.00 -35.95 19.41
C PRO A 361 3.01 -35.20 18.08
N ASP A 362 1.96 -34.42 17.82
CA ASP A 362 1.85 -33.65 16.58
C ASP A 362 2.83 -32.46 16.62
N PRO A 363 3.83 -32.39 15.75
CA PRO A 363 4.82 -31.32 15.76
C PRO A 363 4.36 -30.05 15.03
N ILE A 364 3.17 -30.05 14.46
CA ILE A 364 2.67 -28.97 13.59
C ILE A 364 2.01 -27.89 14.41
N THR A 365 2.40 -26.64 14.16
CA THR A 365 1.63 -25.48 14.61
C THR A 365 0.65 -25.07 13.52
N TYR A 366 -0.66 -25.18 13.81
CA TYR A 366 -1.72 -24.84 12.87
C TYR A 366 -2.08 -23.36 12.94
N ILE A 367 -2.13 -22.71 11.79
CA ILE A 367 -2.69 -21.37 11.60
C ILE A 367 -4.03 -21.55 10.89
N THR A 368 -5.11 -21.19 11.58
CA THR A 368 -6.48 -21.24 11.05
C THR A 368 -7.11 -19.86 10.95
N ALA A 369 -6.44 -18.85 11.51
CA ALA A 369 -6.89 -17.47 11.51
C ALA A 369 -6.74 -16.83 10.13
N ALA A 370 -7.82 -16.27 9.59
CA ALA A 370 -7.71 -15.36 8.45
C ALA A 370 -7.09 -14.02 8.89
N ASN A 371 -6.44 -13.33 7.95
CA ASN A 371 -5.83 -12.01 8.18
C ASN A 371 -4.87 -11.96 9.38
N LEU A 372 -4.08 -13.01 9.60
CA LEU A 372 -3.01 -13.02 10.58
C LEU A 372 -1.74 -12.43 10.01
N SER A 373 -1.02 -11.60 10.79
CA SER A 373 0.35 -11.18 10.49
C SER A 373 1.29 -11.64 11.61
N LEU A 374 2.37 -12.33 11.25
CA LEU A 374 3.52 -12.57 12.11
C LEU A 374 4.69 -11.72 11.59
N ILE A 375 5.15 -10.79 12.41
CA ILE A 375 6.17 -9.80 12.05
C ILE A 375 7.32 -9.92 13.04
N GLY A 376 8.49 -10.31 12.55
CA GLY A 376 9.72 -10.36 13.36
C GLY A 376 10.36 -8.99 13.53
N GLU A 377 11.11 -8.80 14.60
CA GLU A 377 11.96 -7.61 14.75
C GLU A 377 13.15 -7.61 13.77
N ASP A 378 13.62 -8.80 13.39
CA ASP A 378 14.79 -8.98 12.55
C ASP A 378 14.75 -10.40 11.96
N ARG A 379 14.84 -10.51 10.64
CA ARG A 379 14.71 -11.79 9.93
C ARG A 379 15.65 -12.85 10.48
N ASP A 380 16.92 -12.50 10.66
CA ASP A 380 17.97 -13.46 10.98
C ASP A 380 18.09 -13.75 12.49
N ALA A 381 17.49 -12.87 13.31
CA ALA A 381 17.47 -12.98 14.77
C ALA A 381 16.11 -13.40 15.35
N THR A 382 15.04 -13.43 14.57
CA THR A 382 13.71 -13.93 14.96
C THR A 382 13.48 -15.28 14.32
N ILE A 383 13.75 -16.37 15.06
CA ILE A 383 13.76 -17.73 14.51
C ILE A 383 12.63 -18.55 15.14
N ILE A 384 11.70 -19.04 14.32
CA ILE A 384 10.67 -19.98 14.75
C ILE A 384 11.02 -21.37 14.22
N THR A 385 11.01 -22.37 15.10
CA THR A 385 11.32 -23.76 14.77
C THR A 385 10.42 -24.70 15.56
N GLN A 386 10.43 -25.97 15.22
CA GLN A 386 9.73 -27.02 15.98
C GLN A 386 10.61 -27.53 17.12
N ASP A 387 10.00 -27.91 18.22
CA ASP A 387 10.66 -28.66 19.31
C ASP A 387 10.58 -30.18 19.02
N ILE A 388 11.26 -30.61 17.98
CA ILE A 388 11.34 -32.02 17.62
C ILE A 388 12.65 -32.58 18.14
N SER A 389 12.57 -33.61 18.98
CA SER A 389 13.77 -34.34 19.41
C SER A 389 14.38 -35.14 18.26
N ASN A 390 15.67 -34.91 18.01
CA ASN A 390 16.47 -35.74 17.10
C ASN A 390 16.92 -37.03 17.79
N ASP A 391 16.22 -37.51 18.78
CA ASP A 391 16.50 -38.71 19.53
C ASP A 391 16.57 -39.94 18.60
N SER A 392 17.65 -40.71 18.73
CA SER A 392 17.85 -41.95 17.98
C SER A 392 16.76 -42.99 18.21
N SER A 393 16.02 -42.91 19.33
CA SER A 393 14.86 -43.77 19.60
C SER A 393 13.71 -43.55 18.60
N MET A 394 13.70 -42.42 17.94
CA MET A 394 12.75 -42.10 16.86
C MET A 394 13.12 -42.76 15.52
N LEU A 395 14.27 -43.39 15.43
CA LEU A 395 14.71 -44.13 14.25
C LEU A 395 14.17 -45.55 14.27
N PHE A 396 13.65 -46.04 13.15
CA PHE A 396 13.29 -47.44 12.97
C PHE A 396 13.82 -47.98 11.62
N LYS A 397 14.09 -49.26 11.55
CA LYS A 397 14.55 -49.90 10.32
C LYS A 397 13.36 -50.23 9.43
N GLY A 398 13.40 -49.73 8.20
CA GLY A 398 12.43 -50.06 7.16
C GLY A 398 13.05 -50.94 6.07
N PRO A 399 12.29 -51.27 5.02
CA PRO A 399 12.72 -52.16 3.95
C PRO A 399 13.91 -51.64 3.13
N PHE A 400 14.30 -50.39 3.33
CA PHE A 400 15.48 -49.76 2.69
C PHE A 400 16.62 -49.49 3.68
N GLY A 401 16.67 -50.19 4.80
CA GLY A 401 17.74 -50.16 5.80
C GLY A 401 17.48 -49.24 6.98
N THR A 402 17.03 -48.01 6.78
CA THR A 402 16.71 -47.09 7.87
C THR A 402 15.40 -46.37 7.55
N ALA A 403 14.33 -46.76 8.24
CA ALA A 403 13.12 -45.96 8.29
C ALA A 403 13.04 -45.36 9.68
N HIS A 404 12.76 -44.12 9.71
CA HIS A 404 12.69 -43.33 10.93
C HIS A 404 11.24 -43.17 11.32
N LYS A 405 10.90 -43.13 12.60
CA LYS A 405 9.65 -42.57 13.05
C LYS A 405 9.48 -41.17 12.43
N TYR A 406 10.58 -40.47 12.20
CA TYR A 406 10.64 -39.28 11.39
C TYR A 406 10.16 -39.42 9.95
N GLU A 407 10.17 -40.56 9.33
CA GLU A 407 9.57 -40.71 8.01
C GLU A 407 8.07 -40.41 8.05
N THR A 408 7.47 -40.59 9.20
CA THR A 408 6.04 -40.30 9.46
C THR A 408 5.82 -38.83 9.78
N ILE A 409 6.73 -38.19 10.53
CA ILE A 409 6.61 -36.79 10.96
C ILE A 409 7.47 -35.84 10.14
N ARG A 410 8.36 -36.33 9.28
CA ARG A 410 9.28 -35.51 8.47
C ARG A 410 8.59 -34.57 7.50
N TYR A 411 7.36 -34.87 7.13
CA TYR A 411 6.49 -34.00 6.34
C TYR A 411 5.80 -32.93 7.18
N SER A 412 6.06 -32.94 8.49
CA SER A 412 5.42 -31.98 9.37
C SER A 412 6.11 -30.62 9.24
N PRO A 413 5.39 -29.60 8.76
CA PRO A 413 5.91 -28.25 8.70
C PRO A 413 6.00 -27.62 10.10
N VAL A 414 6.75 -26.54 10.23
CA VAL A 414 6.67 -25.69 11.43
C VAL A 414 5.28 -25.07 11.52
N PHE A 415 4.84 -24.48 10.40
CA PHE A 415 3.48 -23.98 10.27
C PHE A 415 2.74 -24.69 9.15
N GLN A 416 1.51 -25.12 9.49
CA GLN A 416 0.51 -25.48 8.48
C GLN A 416 -0.60 -24.44 8.48
N LEU A 417 -0.71 -23.72 7.37
CA LEU A 417 -1.84 -22.84 7.12
C LEU A 417 -2.99 -23.67 6.58
N THR A 418 -4.14 -23.63 7.25
CA THR A 418 -5.35 -24.27 6.74
C THR A 418 -5.98 -23.41 5.63
N ASP A 419 -6.95 -23.96 4.92
CA ASP A 419 -7.75 -23.23 3.92
C ASP A 419 -8.45 -21.99 4.48
N ALA A 420 -8.72 -21.97 5.79
CA ALA A 420 -9.31 -20.81 6.48
C ALA A 420 -8.32 -19.66 6.73
N ALA A 421 -7.01 -19.91 6.67
CA ALA A 421 -5.97 -18.93 6.99
C ALA A 421 -5.71 -17.89 5.88
N VAL A 422 -6.76 -17.46 5.20
CA VAL A 422 -6.70 -16.52 4.07
C VAL A 422 -6.07 -15.20 4.48
N GLY A 423 -5.15 -14.69 3.65
CA GLY A 423 -4.52 -13.39 3.87
C GLY A 423 -3.44 -13.38 4.96
N THR A 424 -2.86 -14.53 5.28
CA THR A 424 -1.72 -14.63 6.19
C THR A 424 -0.52 -13.85 5.64
N TYR A 425 0.19 -13.16 6.53
CA TYR A 425 1.33 -12.32 6.22
C TYR A 425 2.49 -12.61 7.16
N PHE A 426 3.63 -12.98 6.59
CA PHE A 426 4.89 -13.16 7.31
C PHE A 426 5.88 -12.08 6.89
N GLN A 427 6.57 -11.48 7.86
CA GLN A 427 7.59 -10.46 7.56
C GLN A 427 8.75 -10.53 8.55
N ASP A 428 9.98 -10.32 8.05
CA ASP A 428 11.21 -10.19 8.83
C ASP A 428 11.42 -11.33 9.85
N ILE A 429 11.17 -12.58 9.43
CA ILE A 429 11.16 -13.76 10.29
C ILE A 429 11.82 -14.95 9.59
N THR A 430 12.54 -15.76 10.37
CA THR A 430 13.04 -17.06 9.94
C THR A 430 12.10 -18.16 10.43
N ILE A 431 11.63 -19.00 9.52
CA ILE A 431 10.89 -20.24 9.82
C ILE A 431 11.78 -21.41 9.40
N LYS A 432 12.29 -22.13 10.39
CA LYS A 432 13.26 -23.20 10.18
C LYS A 432 12.74 -24.53 10.68
N SER A 433 12.74 -25.56 9.82
CA SER A 433 12.41 -26.90 10.27
C SER A 433 13.29 -27.34 11.45
N GLY A 434 12.70 -27.94 12.46
CA GLY A 434 13.41 -28.51 13.61
C GLY A 434 14.09 -29.85 13.31
N ILE A 435 13.77 -30.47 12.16
CA ILE A 435 14.33 -31.74 11.74
C ILE A 435 15.70 -31.50 11.09
N ASP A 436 16.69 -32.32 11.44
CA ASP A 436 18.01 -32.29 10.80
C ASP A 436 17.88 -32.56 9.30
N ASP A 437 18.49 -31.72 8.48
CA ASP A 437 18.47 -31.81 7.02
C ASP A 437 19.03 -33.14 6.45
N ARG A 438 19.85 -33.82 7.22
CA ARG A 438 20.40 -35.16 6.87
C ARG A 438 19.35 -36.27 6.99
N LEU A 439 18.24 -36.04 7.66
CA LEU A 439 17.21 -37.06 7.92
C LEU A 439 16.09 -37.09 6.86
N GLY A 440 16.17 -36.28 5.82
CA GLY A 440 15.25 -36.31 4.68
C GLY A 440 14.33 -35.13 4.57
N ARG A 441 13.09 -35.34 4.16
CA ARG A 441 12.11 -34.28 3.94
C ARG A 441 11.81 -33.51 5.22
N ASN A 442 11.83 -32.20 5.15
CA ASN A 442 11.49 -31.34 6.27
C ASN A 442 11.00 -29.99 5.74
N LEU A 443 9.79 -29.62 6.08
CA LEU A 443 9.13 -28.43 5.61
C LEU A 443 9.29 -27.31 6.63
N ALA A 444 9.42 -26.07 6.15
CA ALA A 444 9.21 -24.89 6.98
C ALA A 444 7.72 -24.54 7.03
N VAL A 445 7.06 -24.48 5.87
CA VAL A 445 5.65 -24.12 5.78
C VAL A 445 4.92 -25.04 4.81
N TYR A 446 3.73 -25.50 5.23
CA TYR A 446 2.74 -26.11 4.35
C TYR A 446 1.52 -25.18 4.24
N ASP A 447 1.34 -24.61 3.06
CA ASP A 447 0.36 -23.54 2.82
C ASP A 447 -0.86 -24.07 2.04
N CYS A 448 -1.95 -24.33 2.74
CA CYS A 448 -3.23 -24.69 2.13
C CYS A 448 -4.15 -23.48 1.92
N ALA A 449 -3.70 -22.28 2.30
CA ALA A 449 -4.49 -21.06 2.24
C ALA A 449 -4.40 -20.37 0.85
N THR A 450 -4.81 -19.13 0.80
CA THR A 450 -4.66 -18.24 -0.35
C THR A 450 -4.40 -16.82 0.11
N ASN A 451 -3.91 -15.97 -0.78
CA ASN A 451 -3.49 -14.59 -0.49
C ASN A 451 -2.42 -14.51 0.60
N THR A 452 -1.53 -15.49 0.63
CA THR A 452 -0.41 -15.51 1.59
C THR A 452 0.75 -14.67 1.07
N ILE A 453 1.34 -13.88 1.96
CA ILE A 453 2.47 -13.02 1.64
C ILE A 453 3.65 -13.35 2.55
N TYR A 454 4.80 -13.54 1.93
CA TYR A 454 6.10 -13.76 2.56
C TYR A 454 7.03 -12.59 2.22
N LYS A 455 7.23 -11.67 3.16
CA LYS A 455 8.06 -10.48 2.95
C LYS A 455 9.35 -10.55 3.76
N ASN A 456 10.50 -10.51 3.08
CA ASN A 456 11.81 -10.61 3.71
C ASN A 456 11.89 -11.76 4.72
N THR A 457 11.33 -12.94 4.38
CA THR A 457 11.38 -14.14 5.22
C THR A 457 12.56 -15.02 4.85
N LEU A 458 13.07 -15.78 5.82
CA LEU A 458 13.92 -16.91 5.57
C LEU A 458 13.15 -18.20 5.88
N LEU A 459 12.82 -18.96 4.83
CA LEU A 459 12.27 -20.31 4.98
C LEU A 459 13.40 -21.31 4.82
N TYR A 460 13.63 -22.11 5.86
CA TYR A 460 14.73 -23.06 5.88
C TYR A 460 14.24 -24.47 6.17
N GLY A 461 14.26 -25.29 5.17
CA GLY A 461 14.02 -26.72 5.21
C GLY A 461 15.09 -27.46 4.42
N TYR A 462 14.79 -28.68 4.03
CA TYR A 462 15.68 -29.50 3.25
C TYR A 462 15.04 -29.96 1.94
N GLN A 463 13.94 -30.70 2.01
CA GLN A 463 13.08 -31.03 0.87
C GLN A 463 11.69 -30.51 1.12
N ASP A 464 11.05 -29.99 0.08
CA ASP A 464 9.70 -29.43 0.14
C ASP A 464 9.60 -28.25 1.14
N THR A 465 10.64 -27.40 1.25
CA THR A 465 10.75 -26.35 2.28
C THR A 465 9.50 -25.47 2.37
N TRP A 466 9.03 -24.98 1.24
CA TRP A 466 7.72 -24.37 1.10
C TRP A 466 6.87 -25.22 0.17
N THR A 467 5.74 -25.64 0.67
CA THR A 467 4.81 -26.47 -0.09
C THR A 467 3.41 -25.86 -0.03
N SER A 468 2.74 -25.77 -1.18
CA SER A 468 1.35 -25.34 -1.28
C SER A 468 0.45 -26.44 -1.82
N SER A 469 -0.83 -26.47 -1.38
CA SER A 469 -1.80 -27.47 -1.83
C SER A 469 -3.07 -26.91 -2.46
N ASN A 470 -3.33 -25.61 -2.31
CA ASN A 470 -4.48 -24.98 -2.88
C ASN A 470 -4.28 -24.70 -4.38
N GLU A 471 -5.10 -25.35 -5.21
CA GLU A 471 -5.02 -25.21 -6.68
C GLU A 471 -5.34 -23.79 -7.17
N GLN A 472 -6.13 -23.04 -6.41
CA GLN A 472 -6.51 -21.64 -6.67
C GLN A 472 -5.80 -20.67 -5.71
N GLY A 473 -4.78 -21.15 -4.99
CA GLY A 473 -4.01 -20.34 -4.06
C GLY A 473 -3.23 -19.25 -4.77
N LEU A 474 -3.13 -18.09 -4.13
CA LEU A 474 -2.33 -16.95 -4.57
C LEU A 474 -1.24 -16.68 -3.53
N TYR A 475 0.01 -16.70 -3.95
CA TYR A 475 1.17 -16.58 -3.08
C TYR A 475 2.12 -15.50 -3.58
N TYR A 476 2.58 -14.65 -2.68
CA TYR A 476 3.50 -13.57 -3.02
C TYR A 476 4.71 -13.57 -2.10
N PHE A 477 5.89 -13.58 -2.71
CA PHE A 477 7.17 -13.44 -2.03
C PHE A 477 7.81 -12.10 -2.40
N GLU A 478 8.25 -11.33 -1.41
CA GLU A 478 8.95 -10.06 -1.60
C GLU A 478 10.27 -10.06 -0.84
N GLY A 479 11.37 -10.18 -1.55
CA GLY A 479 12.70 -10.34 -0.95
C GLY A 479 12.80 -11.61 -0.10
N GLY A 480 13.80 -11.66 0.77
CA GLY A 480 14.03 -12.80 1.65
C GLY A 480 14.75 -13.95 0.96
N GLN A 481 14.65 -15.14 1.55
CA GLN A 481 15.39 -16.32 1.08
C GLN A 481 14.60 -17.61 1.34
N VAL A 482 14.64 -18.54 0.40
CA VAL A 482 14.24 -19.94 0.64
C VAL A 482 15.47 -20.83 0.49
N ARG A 483 15.75 -21.62 1.53
CA ARG A 483 16.87 -22.59 1.55
C ARG A 483 16.33 -24.00 1.49
N GLY A 484 16.96 -24.80 0.65
CA GLY A 484 16.64 -26.21 0.56
C GLY A 484 17.59 -26.97 -0.34
N ARG A 485 17.36 -28.26 -0.47
CA ARG A 485 18.12 -29.14 -1.32
C ARG A 485 17.34 -29.64 -2.52
N THR A 486 16.16 -30.24 -2.25
CA THR A 486 15.37 -30.92 -3.27
C THR A 486 13.93 -30.39 -3.19
N ASP A 487 13.39 -29.98 -4.35
CA ASP A 487 12.00 -29.59 -4.47
C ASP A 487 11.58 -28.53 -3.43
N TYR A 488 12.53 -27.67 -3.03
CA TYR A 488 12.32 -26.79 -1.89
C TYR A 488 11.31 -25.68 -2.13
N LEU A 489 10.90 -25.48 -3.39
CA LEU A 489 9.66 -24.85 -3.79
C LEU A 489 8.76 -25.91 -4.42
N CYS A 490 7.65 -26.26 -3.78
CA CYS A 490 6.79 -27.33 -4.22
C CYS A 490 5.31 -26.93 -4.14
N GLY A 491 4.48 -27.42 -5.05
CA GLY A 491 3.03 -27.35 -4.88
C GLY A 491 2.22 -26.73 -5.99
N LYS A 492 1.06 -26.21 -5.62
CA LYS A 492 -0.05 -25.77 -6.48
C LYS A 492 -0.32 -24.27 -6.34
N GLY A 493 -1.22 -23.74 -7.18
CA GLY A 493 -1.64 -22.35 -7.19
C GLY A 493 -0.68 -21.42 -7.93
N ASP A 494 -0.98 -20.14 -7.93
CA ASP A 494 -0.16 -19.09 -8.54
C ASP A 494 0.80 -18.50 -7.52
N ALA A 495 2.08 -18.41 -7.86
CA ALA A 495 3.08 -17.80 -7.01
C ALA A 495 3.93 -16.77 -7.78
N TYR A 496 4.13 -15.62 -7.17
CA TYR A 496 4.99 -14.57 -7.68
C TYR A 496 6.17 -14.33 -6.74
N PHE A 497 7.37 -14.53 -7.25
CA PHE A 497 8.63 -14.44 -6.51
C PHE A 497 9.37 -13.16 -6.93
N ASN A 498 9.25 -12.11 -6.13
CA ASN A 498 9.87 -10.82 -6.38
C ASN A 498 11.14 -10.66 -5.54
N GLN A 499 12.31 -10.63 -6.18
CA GLN A 499 13.62 -10.48 -5.52
C GLN A 499 13.88 -11.51 -4.42
N LEU A 500 13.34 -12.72 -4.56
CA LEU A 500 13.56 -13.83 -3.65
C LEU A 500 14.90 -14.51 -3.96
N GLU A 501 15.73 -14.69 -2.93
CA GLU A 501 16.96 -15.47 -3.04
C GLU A 501 16.64 -16.96 -2.87
N LEU A 502 17.08 -17.79 -3.81
CA LEU A 502 16.97 -19.25 -3.75
C LEU A 502 18.33 -19.86 -3.44
N LEU A 503 18.51 -20.39 -2.23
CA LEU A 503 19.76 -20.99 -1.80
C LEU A 503 19.68 -22.51 -1.81
N GLN A 504 20.36 -23.10 -2.79
CA GLN A 504 20.54 -24.54 -2.88
C GLN A 504 21.69 -24.98 -1.96
N ILE A 505 21.39 -25.75 -0.92
CA ILE A 505 22.39 -26.18 0.08
C ILE A 505 23.06 -27.53 -0.23
N ALA A 506 22.52 -28.28 -1.18
CA ALA A 506 23.12 -29.53 -1.69
C ALA A 506 22.52 -29.88 -3.05
N SER A 507 23.01 -30.92 -3.73
CA SER A 507 22.49 -31.37 -5.03
C SER A 507 21.02 -31.79 -4.96
N GLY A 508 20.19 -31.33 -5.90
CA GLY A 508 18.75 -31.60 -6.01
C GLY A 508 18.05 -30.64 -6.94
N TYR A 509 16.72 -30.69 -6.98
CA TYR A 509 15.90 -29.81 -7.80
C TYR A 509 15.43 -28.61 -6.99
N THR A 510 15.37 -27.44 -7.63
CA THR A 510 14.91 -26.20 -6.99
C THR A 510 13.40 -26.18 -6.79
N ALA A 511 12.63 -26.55 -7.82
CA ALA A 511 11.19 -26.38 -7.83
C ALA A 511 10.46 -27.54 -8.50
N VAL A 512 9.31 -27.91 -7.93
CA VAL A 512 8.36 -28.89 -8.48
C VAL A 512 6.95 -28.30 -8.45
N PRO A 513 6.60 -27.47 -9.45
CA PRO A 513 5.23 -26.97 -9.56
C PRO A 513 4.31 -28.12 -10.00
N SER A 514 3.29 -28.41 -9.18
CA SER A 514 2.26 -29.41 -9.45
C SER A 514 0.93 -28.71 -9.77
N LYS A 515 0.70 -28.37 -11.06
CA LYS A 515 -0.32 -27.42 -11.45
C LYS A 515 -1.31 -27.93 -12.48
N PRO A 516 -2.57 -27.44 -12.45
CA PRO A 516 -3.44 -27.38 -13.63
C PRO A 516 -2.86 -26.43 -14.70
N LYS A 517 -3.29 -26.59 -15.96
CA LYS A 517 -2.74 -25.87 -17.12
C LYS A 517 -2.81 -24.33 -17.08
N ASN A 518 -3.65 -23.75 -16.22
CA ASN A 518 -4.01 -22.33 -16.24
C ASN A 518 -3.41 -21.49 -15.08
N VAL A 519 -2.51 -22.04 -14.29
CA VAL A 519 -1.87 -21.36 -13.15
C VAL A 519 -0.36 -21.34 -13.32
N GLY A 520 0.30 -20.33 -12.75
CA GLY A 520 1.72 -20.09 -13.02
C GLY A 520 2.55 -19.65 -11.83
N TRP A 521 3.84 -20.00 -11.88
CA TRP A 521 4.86 -19.42 -11.02
C TRP A 521 5.71 -18.46 -11.83
N VAL A 522 5.93 -17.25 -11.29
CA VAL A 522 6.70 -16.18 -11.94
C VAL A 522 7.86 -15.81 -11.02
N PHE A 523 9.06 -15.81 -11.58
CA PHE A 523 10.30 -15.45 -10.91
C PHE A 523 10.87 -14.13 -11.43
#